data_c05613cd0dd9b435957f016161751574
#
_entry.id   c05613cd0dd9b435957f016161751574
#
_cell.length_a   1.000
_cell.length_b   1.000
_cell.length_c   1.000
_cell.angle_alpha   90.00
_cell.angle_beta   90.00
_cell.angle_gamma   90.00
#
_symmetry.space_group_name_H-M   'P 1'
#
loop_
_entity.id
_entity.type
_entity.pdbx_description
1 polymer ?
#
loop_
_entity_poly.entity_id
_entity_poly.type
_entity_poly.pdbx_seq_one_letter_code
_entity_poly.pdbx_strand_id
1 'polypeptide(L)'
;MLSTKGSAALQVNQIRAGAALSYVSMALSTVISLVYTPIMLRQLGDSEFGVYQAVLPIISYLNLLSFGLGSAYVRYYSRFRAAGDKKGCAKLNGMFLITYLILGALVLAIGFGLSYCDVVFGKKLTAEEIDLAQRLLRIMSVNAALTFPISVFESHVTINERYLFQKIVAMG
;
A
#
# COMPACT_ATOMS: atom_id res chain seq x y z
N MET A 1 9.62 -14.76 40.01
CA MET A 1 10.41 -13.58 39.55
C MET A 1 11.36 -13.86 38.35
N LEU A 2 11.51 -15.09 37.89
CA LEU A 2 12.43 -15.50 36.79
C LEU A 2 11.76 -15.53 35.40
N SER A 3 10.43 -15.50 35.30
CA SER A 3 9.69 -15.61 34.05
C SER A 3 9.65 -14.30 33.22
N THR A 4 9.79 -13.14 33.86
CA THR A 4 9.67 -11.83 33.20
C THR A 4 10.93 -11.43 32.42
N LYS A 5 12.12 -11.91 32.82
CA LYS A 5 13.37 -11.60 32.11
C LYS A 5 13.50 -12.36 30.77
N GLY A 6 12.97 -13.57 30.69
CA GLY A 6 12.98 -14.35 29.44
C GLY A 6 12.08 -13.77 28.36
N SER A 7 10.89 -13.30 28.71
CA SER A 7 9.96 -12.68 27.78
C SER A 7 10.46 -11.33 27.25
N ALA A 8 11.10 -10.53 28.09
CA ALA A 8 11.71 -9.26 27.67
C ALA A 8 12.90 -9.47 26.71
N ALA A 9 13.74 -10.47 26.96
CA ALA A 9 14.86 -10.81 26.07
C ALA A 9 14.38 -11.31 24.69
N LEU A 10 13.30 -12.10 24.65
CA LEU A 10 12.68 -12.57 23.39
C LEU A 10 12.06 -11.42 22.62
N GLN A 11 11.38 -10.48 23.27
CA GLN A 11 10.84 -9.28 22.64
C GLN A 11 11.92 -8.37 22.06
N VAL A 12 13.02 -8.16 22.80
CA VAL A 12 14.16 -7.36 22.29
C VAL A 12 14.81 -8.01 21.07
N ASN A 13 14.96 -9.33 21.07
CA ASN A 13 15.48 -10.06 19.91
C ASN A 13 14.54 -9.98 18.69
N GLN A 14 13.23 -10.05 18.88
CA GLN A 14 12.24 -9.90 17.80
C GLN A 14 12.25 -8.48 17.21
N ILE A 15 12.36 -7.45 18.04
CA ILE A 15 12.47 -6.06 17.58
C ILE A 15 13.77 -5.85 16.79
N ARG A 16 14.90 -6.37 17.28
CA ARG A 16 16.19 -6.28 16.57
C ARG A 16 16.17 -7.04 15.25
N ALA A 17 15.62 -8.25 15.22
CA ALA A 17 15.44 -9.02 14.00
C ALA A 17 14.51 -8.31 12.99
N GLY A 18 13.42 -7.73 13.47
CA GLY A 18 12.50 -6.94 12.63
C GLY A 18 13.15 -5.68 12.07
N ALA A 19 13.96 -4.98 12.87
CA ALA A 19 14.72 -3.82 12.42
C ALA A 19 15.78 -4.22 11.37
N ALA A 20 16.58 -5.24 11.65
CA ALA A 20 17.57 -5.74 10.69
C ALA A 20 16.93 -6.16 9.37
N LEU A 21 15.81 -6.90 9.42
CA LEU A 21 15.06 -7.30 8.22
C LEU A 21 14.50 -6.09 7.47
N SER A 22 14.11 -5.03 8.17
CA SER A 22 13.66 -3.78 7.54
C SER A 22 14.78 -3.08 6.78
N TYR A 23 16.00 -3.03 7.34
CA TYR A 23 17.16 -2.47 6.63
C TYR A 23 17.55 -3.31 5.42
N VAL A 24 17.53 -4.63 5.55
CA VAL A 24 17.78 -5.54 4.42
C VAL A 24 16.74 -5.34 3.31
N SER A 25 15.47 -5.28 3.67
CA SER A 25 14.38 -5.01 2.72
C SER A 25 14.54 -3.64 2.04
N MET A 26 14.90 -2.60 2.79
CA MET A 26 15.16 -1.27 2.23
C MET A 26 16.36 -1.26 1.28
N ALA A 27 17.46 -1.91 1.65
CA ALA A 27 18.64 -2.04 0.79
C ALA A 27 18.30 -2.80 -0.49
N LEU A 28 17.58 -3.92 -0.38
CA LEU A 28 17.15 -4.72 -1.52
C LEU A 28 16.24 -3.92 -2.46
N SER A 29 15.25 -3.21 -1.92
CA SER A 29 14.37 -2.34 -2.72
C SER A 29 15.16 -1.24 -3.45
N THR A 30 16.17 -0.65 -2.78
CA THR A 30 17.02 0.37 -3.41
C THR A 30 17.84 -0.21 -4.55
N VAL A 31 18.45 -1.39 -4.37
CA VAL A 31 19.22 -2.08 -5.41
C VAL A 31 18.33 -2.44 -6.60
N ILE A 32 17.13 -3.00 -6.31
CA ILE A 32 16.15 -3.33 -7.35
C ILE A 32 15.77 -2.08 -8.14
N SER A 33 15.46 -0.96 -7.47
CA SER A 33 15.10 0.29 -8.13
C SER A 33 16.23 0.84 -9.00
N LEU A 34 17.49 0.77 -8.52
CA LEU A 34 18.66 1.22 -9.29
C LEU A 34 18.89 0.39 -10.56
N VAL A 35 18.59 -0.90 -10.53
CA VAL A 35 18.71 -1.79 -11.69
C VAL A 35 17.49 -1.69 -12.59
N TYR A 36 16.30 -1.63 -12.01
CA TYR A 36 15.02 -1.62 -12.72
C TYR A 36 14.82 -0.35 -13.56
N THR A 37 15.15 0.83 -12.98
CA THR A 37 14.94 2.12 -13.66
C THR A 37 15.67 2.21 -15.01
N PRO A 38 16.99 1.93 -15.12
CA PRO A 38 17.68 1.99 -16.42
C PRO A 38 17.22 0.90 -17.40
N ILE A 39 16.76 -0.25 -16.92
CA ILE A 39 16.21 -1.30 -17.78
C ILE A 39 14.89 -0.83 -18.39
N MET A 40 13.99 -0.27 -17.56
CA MET A 40 12.72 0.29 -18.01
C MET A 40 12.95 1.40 -19.04
N LEU A 41 13.89 2.31 -18.78
CA LEU A 41 14.21 3.42 -19.68
C LEU A 41 14.75 2.91 -21.03
N ARG A 42 15.56 1.87 -21.03
CA ARG A 42 16.08 1.26 -22.28
C ARG A 42 15.04 0.51 -23.08
N GLN A 43 14.05 -0.11 -22.43
CA GLN A 43 13.04 -0.92 -23.11
C GLN A 43 11.83 -0.10 -23.57
N LEU A 44 11.37 0.84 -22.76
CA LEU A 44 10.23 1.69 -23.09
C LEU A 44 10.64 2.92 -23.91
N GLY A 45 11.86 3.42 -23.72
CA GLY A 45 12.28 4.72 -24.26
C GLY A 45 11.86 5.88 -23.37
N ASP A 46 12.39 7.07 -23.68
CA ASP A 46 12.21 8.28 -22.85
C ASP A 46 10.75 8.75 -22.80
N SER A 47 10.01 8.61 -23.91
CA SER A 47 8.63 9.07 -24.03
C SER A 47 7.69 8.23 -23.15
N GLU A 48 7.67 6.92 -23.32
CA GLU A 48 6.77 6.02 -22.58
C GLU A 48 7.10 5.99 -21.08
N PHE A 49 8.37 6.03 -20.74
CA PHE A 49 8.82 6.14 -19.36
C PHE A 49 8.37 7.47 -18.72
N GLY A 50 8.44 8.58 -19.50
CA GLY A 50 7.92 9.89 -19.07
C GLY A 50 6.42 9.87 -18.77
N VAL A 51 5.63 9.22 -19.62
CA VAL A 51 4.19 9.02 -19.40
C VAL A 51 3.91 8.23 -18.13
N TYR A 52 4.63 7.13 -17.92
CA TYR A 52 4.53 6.34 -16.70
C TYR A 52 4.81 7.19 -15.45
N GLN A 53 5.87 7.99 -15.47
CA GLN A 53 6.24 8.87 -14.35
C GLN A 53 5.23 10.00 -14.13
N ALA A 54 4.49 10.43 -15.15
CA ALA A 54 3.42 11.42 -15.02
C ALA A 54 2.16 10.84 -14.35
N VAL A 55 1.88 9.54 -14.56
CA VAL A 55 0.70 8.87 -13.99
C VAL A 55 0.91 8.49 -12.51
N LEU A 56 2.12 8.16 -12.10
CA LEU A 56 2.44 7.73 -10.73
C LEU A 56 1.97 8.70 -9.63
N PRO A 57 2.19 10.03 -9.73
CA PRO A 57 1.71 10.97 -8.72
C PRO A 57 0.20 10.98 -8.57
N ILE A 58 -0.54 10.81 -9.68
CA ILE A 58 -2.01 10.78 -9.65
C ILE A 58 -2.48 9.61 -8.79
N ILE A 59 -1.91 8.42 -8.98
CA ILE A 59 -2.20 7.24 -8.17
C ILE A 59 -1.79 7.45 -6.71
N SER A 60 -0.66 8.10 -6.47
CA SER A 60 -0.21 8.42 -5.12
C SER A 60 -1.19 9.33 -4.38
N TYR A 61 -1.75 10.34 -5.05
CA TYR A 61 -2.80 11.18 -4.48
C TYR A 61 -4.09 10.39 -4.19
N LEU A 62 -4.48 9.46 -5.05
CA LEU A 62 -5.64 8.60 -4.79
C LEU A 62 -5.41 7.71 -3.56
N ASN A 63 -4.20 7.21 -3.36
CA ASN A 63 -3.86 6.41 -2.18
C ASN A 63 -3.88 7.22 -0.87
N LEU A 64 -3.74 8.57 -0.91
CA LEU A 64 -3.88 9.40 0.28
C LEU A 64 -5.29 9.36 0.89
N LEU A 65 -6.31 8.93 0.15
CA LEU A 65 -7.67 8.72 0.68
C LEU A 65 -7.71 7.68 1.82
N SER A 66 -6.75 6.76 1.87
CA SER A 66 -6.62 5.79 2.98
C SER A 66 -5.86 6.34 4.19
N PHE A 67 -5.37 7.59 4.13
CA PHE A 67 -4.48 8.14 5.14
C PHE A 67 -5.10 8.11 6.54
N GLY A 68 -4.39 7.47 7.46
CA GLY A 68 -4.80 7.37 8.86
C GLY A 68 -5.82 6.27 9.18
N LEU A 69 -6.52 5.68 8.20
CA LEU A 69 -7.51 4.64 8.45
C LEU A 69 -6.88 3.37 9.03
N GLY A 70 -5.73 2.95 8.52
CA GLY A 70 -5.02 1.78 9.03
C GLY A 70 -4.58 1.96 10.49
N SER A 71 -4.05 3.11 10.86
CA SER A 71 -3.66 3.42 12.24
C SER A 71 -4.86 3.52 13.18
N ALA A 72 -5.97 4.08 12.71
CA ALA A 72 -7.23 4.10 13.44
C ALA A 72 -7.75 2.69 13.68
N TYR A 73 -7.76 1.83 12.66
CA TYR A 73 -8.16 0.43 12.79
C TYR A 73 -7.35 -0.29 13.87
N VAL A 74 -6.00 -0.23 13.79
CA VAL A 74 -5.10 -0.86 14.77
C VAL A 74 -5.41 -0.40 16.17
N ARG A 75 -5.62 0.91 16.39
CA ARG A 75 -5.92 1.49 17.70
C ARG A 75 -7.25 0.99 18.28
N TYR A 76 -8.31 1.03 17.49
CA TYR A 76 -9.64 0.61 17.98
C TYR A 76 -9.73 -0.90 18.16
N TYR A 77 -9.17 -1.68 17.24
CA TYR A 77 -9.16 -3.13 17.34
C TYR A 77 -8.39 -3.60 18.56
N SER A 78 -7.21 -3.04 18.83
CA SER A 78 -6.42 -3.38 20.03
C SER A 78 -7.18 -3.09 21.33
N ARG A 79 -7.97 -2.02 21.35
CA ARG A 79 -8.81 -1.67 22.51
C ARG A 79 -9.93 -2.70 22.75
N PHE A 80 -10.68 -3.09 21.71
CA PHE A 80 -11.71 -4.11 21.82
C PHE A 80 -11.13 -5.47 22.18
N ARG A 81 -9.97 -5.81 21.62
CA ARG A 81 -9.27 -7.05 21.96
C ARG A 81 -8.82 -7.09 23.41
N ALA A 82 -8.28 -6.00 23.94
CA ALA A 82 -7.85 -5.90 25.34
C ALA A 82 -9.05 -6.02 26.31
N ALA A 83 -10.23 -5.54 25.91
CA ALA A 83 -11.49 -5.68 26.66
C ALA A 83 -12.13 -7.08 26.53
N GLY A 84 -11.58 -7.98 25.71
CA GLY A 84 -12.16 -9.31 25.45
C GLY A 84 -13.44 -9.31 24.61
N ASP A 85 -13.81 -8.15 24.02
CA ASP A 85 -15.04 -7.98 23.24
C ASP A 85 -14.87 -8.48 21.80
N LYS A 86 -15.12 -9.78 21.61
CA LYS A 86 -15.08 -10.43 20.28
C LYS A 86 -16.12 -9.88 19.32
N LYS A 87 -17.31 -9.48 19.84
CA LYS A 87 -18.38 -8.91 19.00
C LYS A 87 -18.01 -7.51 18.52
N GLY A 88 -17.40 -6.69 19.38
CA GLY A 88 -16.85 -5.39 19.01
C GLY A 88 -15.76 -5.50 17.94
N CYS A 89 -14.84 -6.46 18.07
CA CYS A 89 -13.82 -6.72 17.03
C CYS A 89 -14.46 -7.10 15.69
N ALA A 90 -15.45 -8.00 15.68
CA ALA A 90 -16.12 -8.42 14.44
C ALA A 90 -16.87 -7.26 13.77
N LYS A 91 -17.58 -6.46 14.55
CA LYS A 91 -18.30 -5.27 14.07
C LYS A 91 -17.35 -4.23 13.49
N LEU A 92 -16.21 -4.00 14.16
CA LEU A 92 -15.17 -3.10 13.68
C LEU A 92 -14.61 -3.56 12.33
N ASN A 93 -14.27 -4.86 12.19
CA ASN A 93 -13.79 -5.44 10.94
C ASN A 93 -14.78 -5.22 9.79
N GLY A 94 -16.07 -5.49 10.02
CA GLY A 94 -17.10 -5.27 9.02
C GLY A 94 -17.24 -3.80 8.62
N MET A 95 -17.20 -2.88 9.58
CA MET A 95 -17.28 -1.44 9.33
C MET A 95 -16.09 -0.95 8.51
N PHE A 96 -14.86 -1.33 8.87
CA PHE A 96 -13.67 -0.92 8.12
C PHE A 96 -13.62 -1.54 6.73
N LEU A 97 -14.03 -2.80 6.58
CA LEU A 97 -14.10 -3.46 5.27
C LEU A 97 -15.06 -2.70 4.32
N ILE A 98 -16.25 -2.34 4.82
CA ILE A 98 -17.21 -1.55 4.03
C ILE A 98 -16.64 -0.19 3.69
N THR A 99 -16.01 0.50 4.64
CA THR A 99 -15.36 1.80 4.39
C THR A 99 -14.29 1.71 3.32
N TYR A 100 -13.42 0.70 3.39
CA TYR A 100 -12.38 0.50 2.38
C TYR A 100 -12.94 0.08 1.02
N LEU A 101 -14.03 -0.69 0.96
CA LEU A 101 -14.72 -1.00 -0.29
C LEU A 101 -15.31 0.25 -0.94
N ILE A 102 -15.92 1.13 -0.14
CA ILE A 102 -16.44 2.41 -0.64
C ILE A 102 -15.31 3.29 -1.17
N LEU A 103 -14.20 3.38 -0.43
CA LEU A 103 -13.02 4.14 -0.87
C LEU A 103 -12.40 3.54 -2.14
N GLY A 104 -12.29 2.23 -2.23
CA GLY A 104 -11.83 1.54 -3.43
C GLY A 104 -12.71 1.83 -4.64
N ALA A 105 -14.05 1.79 -4.46
CA ALA A 105 -15.00 2.15 -5.51
C ALA A 105 -14.87 3.63 -5.92
N LEU A 106 -14.65 4.52 -4.96
CA LEU A 106 -14.42 5.95 -5.21
C LEU A 106 -13.12 6.17 -6.01
N VAL A 107 -12.04 5.49 -5.63
CA VAL A 107 -10.75 5.55 -6.35
C VAL A 107 -10.89 5.04 -7.78
N LEU A 108 -11.64 3.96 -8.00
CA LEU A 108 -11.97 3.48 -9.33
C LEU A 108 -12.73 4.54 -10.12
N ALA A 109 -13.80 5.09 -9.55
CA ALA A 109 -14.63 6.09 -10.23
C ALA A 109 -13.83 7.34 -10.61
N ILE A 110 -13.00 7.85 -9.69
CA ILE A 110 -12.14 9.00 -9.95
C ILE A 110 -11.07 8.65 -11.00
N GLY A 111 -10.37 7.52 -10.86
CA GLY A 111 -9.32 7.12 -11.77
C GLY A 111 -9.83 6.88 -13.20
N PHE A 112 -10.99 6.24 -13.35
CA PHE A 112 -11.64 6.11 -14.64
C PHE A 112 -12.14 7.47 -15.17
N GLY A 113 -12.74 8.31 -14.33
CA GLY A 113 -13.16 9.65 -14.70
C GLY A 113 -12.00 10.51 -15.23
N LEU A 114 -10.88 10.52 -14.51
CA LEU A 114 -9.65 11.22 -14.92
C LEU A 114 -9.06 10.65 -16.22
N SER A 115 -9.19 9.35 -16.45
CA SER A 115 -8.74 8.70 -17.69
C SER A 115 -9.47 9.21 -18.94
N TYR A 116 -10.66 9.78 -18.82
CA TYR A 116 -11.40 10.39 -19.94
C TYR A 116 -11.17 11.91 -20.06
N CYS A 117 -10.45 12.51 -19.11
CA CYS A 117 -10.17 13.94 -19.10
C CYS A 117 -8.78 14.22 -19.69
N ASP A 118 -8.69 14.57 -20.97
CA ASP A 118 -7.43 14.92 -21.64
C ASP A 118 -6.69 16.08 -20.97
N VAL A 119 -7.44 16.92 -20.27
CA VAL A 119 -6.88 18.09 -19.53
C VAL A 119 -5.89 17.69 -18.46
N VAL A 120 -6.00 16.49 -17.87
CA VAL A 120 -5.13 16.01 -16.79
C VAL A 120 -3.70 15.76 -17.28
N PHE A 121 -3.55 15.39 -18.56
CA PHE A 121 -2.25 15.03 -19.12
C PHE A 121 -1.51 16.22 -19.77
N GLY A 122 -2.16 17.39 -19.83
CA GLY A 122 -1.57 18.62 -20.35
C GLY A 122 -1.45 18.64 -21.87
N LYS A 123 -1.21 19.84 -22.43
CA LYS A 123 -1.15 20.08 -23.89
C LYS A 123 0.19 19.66 -24.54
N LYS A 124 1.11 19.04 -23.78
CA LYS A 124 2.45 18.74 -24.27
C LYS A 124 2.64 17.29 -24.76
N LEU A 125 1.67 16.41 -24.52
CA LEU A 125 1.71 15.01 -24.91
C LEU A 125 1.13 14.82 -26.32
N THR A 126 1.72 13.91 -27.07
CA THR A 126 1.20 13.46 -28.36
C THR A 126 -0.07 12.63 -28.15
N ALA A 127 -0.87 12.44 -29.21
CA ALA A 127 -2.10 11.65 -29.15
C ALA A 127 -1.84 10.19 -28.72
N GLU A 128 -0.71 9.61 -29.14
CA GLU A 128 -0.29 8.26 -28.76
C GLU A 128 0.09 8.17 -27.26
N GLU A 129 0.79 9.18 -26.75
CA GLU A 129 1.16 9.28 -25.34
C GLU A 129 -0.05 9.46 -24.42
N ILE A 130 -1.07 10.20 -24.89
CA ILE A 130 -2.33 10.35 -24.14
C ILE A 130 -3.08 9.02 -24.06
N ASP A 131 -3.20 8.26 -25.14
CA ASP A 131 -3.84 6.94 -25.12
C ASP A 131 -3.10 5.96 -24.18
N LEU A 132 -1.77 5.98 -24.21
CA LEU A 132 -0.94 5.20 -23.29
C LEU A 132 -1.17 5.61 -21.83
N ALA A 133 -1.18 6.92 -21.54
CA ALA A 133 -1.43 7.45 -20.21
C ALA A 133 -2.81 7.05 -19.66
N GLN A 134 -3.84 7.12 -20.51
CA GLN A 134 -5.20 6.70 -20.17
C GLN A 134 -5.28 5.21 -19.84
N ARG A 135 -4.63 4.36 -20.64
CA ARG A 135 -4.55 2.90 -20.37
C ARG A 135 -3.82 2.61 -19.06
N LEU A 136 -2.66 3.23 -18.84
CA LEU A 136 -1.89 3.09 -17.62
C LEU A 136 -2.70 3.54 -16.41
N LEU A 137 -3.36 4.70 -16.48
CA LEU A 137 -4.17 5.23 -15.40
C LEU A 137 -5.33 4.28 -15.03
N ARG A 138 -6.00 3.67 -16.02
CA ARG A 138 -7.06 2.68 -15.78
C ARG A 138 -6.53 1.46 -15.05
N ILE A 139 -5.44 0.86 -15.54
CA ILE A 139 -4.84 -0.34 -14.92
C ILE A 139 -4.37 -0.04 -13.51
N MET A 140 -3.68 1.09 -13.32
CA MET A 140 -3.18 1.49 -12.01
C MET A 140 -4.30 1.85 -11.02
N SER A 141 -5.41 2.42 -11.50
CA SER A 141 -6.58 2.70 -10.67
C SER A 141 -7.27 1.43 -10.19
N VAL A 142 -7.34 0.39 -11.02
CA VAL A 142 -7.82 -0.94 -10.60
C VAL A 142 -6.91 -1.53 -9.54
N ASN A 143 -5.59 -1.47 -9.74
CA ASN A 143 -4.61 -1.95 -8.75
C ASN A 143 -4.75 -1.19 -7.42
N ALA A 144 -4.80 0.15 -7.47
CA ALA A 144 -5.00 0.98 -6.28
C ALA A 144 -6.31 0.63 -5.55
N ALA A 145 -7.42 0.49 -6.28
CA ALA A 145 -8.71 0.17 -5.69
C ALA A 145 -8.72 -1.21 -4.98
N LEU A 146 -8.02 -2.20 -5.53
CA LEU A 146 -7.86 -3.52 -4.91
C LEU A 146 -6.99 -3.48 -3.66
N THR A 147 -6.03 -2.57 -3.59
CA THR A 147 -5.16 -2.39 -2.42
C THR A 147 -5.96 -1.99 -1.17
N PHE A 148 -7.05 -1.23 -1.31
CA PHE A 148 -7.86 -0.78 -0.18
C PHE A 148 -8.45 -1.92 0.65
N PRO A 149 -9.21 -2.88 0.11
CA PRO A 149 -9.73 -3.99 0.93
C PRO A 149 -8.60 -4.88 1.46
N ILE A 150 -7.48 -5.02 0.76
CA ILE A 150 -6.31 -5.78 1.21
C ILE A 150 -5.68 -5.15 2.46
N SER A 151 -5.69 -3.82 2.58
CA SER A 151 -5.14 -3.09 3.74
C SER A 151 -5.80 -3.46 5.07
N VAL A 152 -7.06 -3.93 5.06
CA VAL A 152 -7.72 -4.46 6.28
C VAL A 152 -7.00 -5.70 6.77
N PHE A 153 -6.64 -6.60 5.87
CA PHE A 153 -5.92 -7.84 6.21
C PHE A 153 -4.49 -7.55 6.68
N GLU A 154 -3.78 -6.62 6.04
CA GLU A 154 -2.46 -6.16 6.49
C GLU A 154 -2.50 -5.60 7.92
N SER A 155 -3.50 -4.76 8.20
CA SER A 155 -3.70 -4.19 9.53
C SER A 155 -4.00 -5.28 10.58
N HIS A 156 -4.76 -6.31 10.22
CA HIS A 156 -5.04 -7.45 11.09
C HIS A 156 -3.77 -8.28 11.39
N VAL A 157 -2.92 -8.51 10.39
CA VAL A 157 -1.63 -9.20 10.57
C VAL A 157 -0.70 -8.39 11.47
N THR A 158 -0.67 -7.07 11.32
CA THR A 158 0.12 -6.16 12.15
C THR A 158 -0.26 -6.25 13.64
N ILE A 159 -1.57 -6.30 13.94
CA ILE A 159 -2.06 -6.37 15.33
C ILE A 159 -1.68 -7.70 16.02
N ASN A 160 -1.57 -8.78 15.27
CA ASN A 160 -1.16 -10.08 15.81
C ASN A 160 0.36 -10.21 16.02
N GLU A 161 1.10 -9.10 15.90
CA GLU A 161 2.57 -9.04 16.10
C GLU A 161 3.36 -10.02 15.23
N ARG A 162 2.80 -10.48 14.12
CA ARG A 162 3.48 -11.35 13.16
C ARG A 162 4.34 -10.55 12.19
N TYR A 163 5.16 -9.65 12.73
CA TYR A 163 6.06 -8.78 11.95
C TYR A 163 6.99 -9.55 11.00
N LEU A 164 7.45 -10.73 11.41
CA LEU A 164 8.31 -11.57 10.59
C LEU A 164 7.57 -12.04 9.33
N PHE A 165 6.31 -12.45 9.48
CA PHE A 165 5.49 -12.91 8.35
C PHE A 165 5.22 -11.77 7.36
N GLN A 166 4.87 -10.57 7.85
CA GLN A 166 4.67 -9.39 7.01
C GLN A 166 5.92 -9.04 6.19
N LYS A 167 7.10 -9.09 6.82
CA LYS A 167 8.35 -8.75 6.15
C LYS A 167 8.76 -9.78 5.10
N ILE A 168 8.49 -11.06 5.33
CA ILE A 168 8.76 -12.13 4.36
C ILE A 168 7.85 -11.96 3.13
N VAL A 169 6.55 -11.71 3.35
CA VAL A 169 5.58 -11.51 2.25
C VAL A 169 5.87 -10.23 1.45
N ALA A 170 6.38 -9.18 2.10
CA ALA A 170 6.73 -7.92 1.42
C ALA A 170 8.02 -8.01 0.58
N MET A 171 8.83 -9.07 0.76
CA MET A 171 10.06 -9.31 -0.01
C MET A 171 9.85 -10.23 -1.23
N GLY A 172 8.72 -10.91 -1.38
CA GLY A 172 8.37 -11.77 -2.52
C GLY A 172 7.49 -11.05 -3.50
#